data_845c2b1a7fc6600d9fc1629d8a114db6
#
_entry.id   845c2b1a7fc6600d9fc1629d8a114db6
#
_cell.length_a   1.000
_cell.length_b   1.000
_cell.length_c   1.000
_cell.angle_alpha   90.00
_cell.angle_beta   90.00
_cell.angle_gamma   90.00
#
_symmetry.space_group_name_H-M   'P 1'
#
loop_
_entity.id
_entity.type
_entity.pdbx_description
1 polymer ?
#
loop_
_entity_poly.entity_id
_entity_poly.type
_entity_poly.pdbx_seq_one_letter_code
_entity_poly.pdbx_strand_id
1 'polypeptide(L)'
;HWARSEKVEGKVTRITYLAPATASPAAIIRSYEGALRQSGFEILFAADEQGLGYRYDSWHHKAYPDPQQRRSDLLSFTYKSARYLAAKLRRSEGDAYAVVYAALGGSLAKNLPVIQLDVIEVKALEKGLVTAKAMGEELAKTGRIAIYTLYFDTDKAELRPESGPTLAEIARLLQQSGS
;
A
#
# COMPACT_ATOMS: atom_id res chain seq x y z
N HIS A 1 -13.29 -14.92 -2.71
CA HIS A 1 -12.65 -14.94 -1.39
C HIS A 1 -11.25 -14.37 -1.53
N TRP A 2 -10.99 -13.22 -0.92
CA TRP A 2 -9.66 -12.67 -0.77
C TRP A 2 -8.94 -13.52 0.28
N ALA A 3 -8.04 -14.39 -0.16
CA ALA A 3 -7.30 -15.25 0.75
C ALA A 3 -6.24 -14.48 1.57
N ARG A 4 -5.84 -13.30 1.09
CA ARG A 4 -4.89 -12.39 1.75
C ARG A 4 -5.23 -10.95 1.43
N SER A 5 -5.27 -10.10 2.46
CA SER A 5 -5.28 -8.64 2.35
C SER A 5 -4.28 -8.08 3.34
N GLU A 6 -3.54 -7.06 2.93
CA GLU A 6 -2.64 -6.31 3.78
C GLU A 6 -3.16 -4.87 3.87
N LYS A 7 -3.34 -4.37 5.09
CA LYS A 7 -3.64 -2.96 5.29
C LYS A 7 -2.33 -2.20 5.31
N VAL A 8 -2.18 -1.27 4.38
CA VAL A 8 -0.98 -0.44 4.26
C VAL A 8 -1.37 1.00 4.54
N GLU A 9 -0.62 1.65 5.45
CA GLU A 9 -0.80 3.05 5.80
C GLU A 9 0.40 3.86 5.32
N GLY A 10 0.14 4.97 4.63
CA GLY A 10 1.20 5.80 4.06
C GLY A 10 0.67 6.97 3.26
N LYS A 11 1.58 7.72 2.65
CA LYS A 11 1.22 8.75 1.67
C LYS A 11 0.75 8.07 0.40
N VAL A 12 -0.49 8.33 -0.01
CA VAL A 12 -1.06 7.80 -1.24
C VAL A 12 -1.03 8.87 -2.33
N THR A 13 -0.39 8.56 -3.45
CA THR A 13 -0.46 9.35 -4.68
C THR A 13 -1.27 8.56 -5.69
N ARG A 14 -2.39 9.11 -6.14
CA ARG A 14 -3.29 8.49 -7.11
C ARG A 14 -3.34 9.29 -8.40
N ILE A 15 -3.17 8.61 -9.52
CA ILE A 15 -3.19 9.19 -10.85
C ILE A 15 -4.15 8.36 -11.71
N THR A 16 -5.13 9.02 -12.33
CA THR A 16 -6.03 8.38 -13.31
C THR A 16 -5.84 9.06 -14.65
N TYR A 17 -5.67 8.27 -15.70
CA TYR A 17 -5.45 8.81 -17.05
C TYR A 17 -5.99 7.86 -18.14
N LEU A 18 -6.12 8.39 -19.34
CA LEU A 18 -6.51 7.64 -20.53
C LEU A 18 -5.28 7.28 -21.35
N ALA A 19 -5.25 6.06 -21.87
CA ALA A 19 -4.26 5.66 -22.87
C ALA A 19 -4.83 5.77 -24.29
N PRO A 20 -3.95 5.85 -25.32
CA PRO A 20 -4.40 5.83 -26.71
C PRO A 20 -5.19 4.57 -27.05
N ALA A 21 -6.11 4.67 -28.01
CA ALA A 21 -6.94 3.55 -28.45
C ALA A 21 -6.15 2.35 -29.01
N THR A 22 -4.90 2.56 -29.41
CA THR A 22 -3.97 1.53 -29.88
C THR A 22 -3.39 0.68 -28.74
N ALA A 23 -3.47 1.14 -27.51
CA ALA A 23 -3.03 0.38 -26.34
C ALA A 23 -4.15 -0.54 -25.84
N SER A 24 -3.79 -1.71 -25.33
CA SER A 24 -4.75 -2.58 -24.64
C SER A 24 -4.44 -2.61 -23.14
N PRO A 25 -5.45 -2.81 -22.25
CA PRO A 25 -5.20 -2.98 -20.83
C PRO A 25 -4.14 -4.05 -20.52
N ALA A 26 -4.13 -5.14 -21.28
CA ALA A 26 -3.14 -6.20 -21.12
C ALA A 26 -1.71 -5.74 -21.50
N ALA A 27 -1.55 -4.95 -22.57
CA ALA A 27 -0.25 -4.41 -22.96
C ALA A 27 0.25 -3.39 -21.94
N ILE A 28 -0.65 -2.55 -21.43
CA ILE A 28 -0.36 -1.55 -20.38
C ILE A 28 0.18 -2.24 -19.12
N ILE A 29 -0.54 -3.25 -18.61
CA ILE A 29 -0.10 -3.95 -17.39
C ILE A 29 1.23 -4.67 -17.60
N ARG A 30 1.48 -5.30 -18.77
CA ARG A 30 2.79 -5.90 -19.06
C ARG A 30 3.91 -4.86 -19.07
N SER A 31 3.66 -3.67 -19.61
CA SER A 31 4.64 -2.58 -19.60
C SER A 31 4.96 -2.12 -18.18
N TYR A 32 3.94 -1.92 -17.35
CA TYR A 32 4.13 -1.59 -15.93
C TYR A 32 4.86 -2.68 -15.17
N GLU A 33 4.48 -3.94 -15.36
CA GLU A 33 5.13 -5.07 -14.72
C GLU A 33 6.62 -5.13 -15.06
N GLY A 34 6.96 -4.97 -16.34
CA GLY A 34 8.35 -4.93 -16.79
C GLY A 34 9.13 -3.79 -16.16
N ALA A 35 8.59 -2.57 -16.17
CA ALA A 35 9.21 -1.40 -15.56
C ALA A 35 9.38 -1.54 -14.05
N LEU A 36 8.38 -2.04 -13.34
CA LEU A 36 8.43 -2.26 -11.90
C LEU A 36 9.48 -3.30 -11.52
N ARG A 37 9.54 -4.44 -12.25
CA ARG A 37 10.59 -5.45 -12.04
C ARG A 37 11.98 -4.89 -12.27
N GLN A 38 12.19 -4.11 -13.33
CA GLN A 38 13.47 -3.46 -13.61
C GLN A 38 13.85 -2.45 -12.52
N SER A 39 12.88 -1.83 -11.88
CA SER A 39 13.07 -0.90 -10.76
C SER A 39 13.20 -1.61 -9.40
N GLY A 40 13.29 -2.94 -9.36
CA GLY A 40 13.49 -3.71 -8.14
C GLY A 40 12.22 -4.03 -7.35
N PHE A 41 11.04 -3.76 -7.91
CA PHE A 41 9.79 -4.13 -7.25
C PHE A 41 9.56 -5.65 -7.34
N GLU A 42 9.11 -6.23 -6.24
CA GLU A 42 8.52 -7.56 -6.16
C GLU A 42 7.05 -7.50 -6.58
N ILE A 43 6.64 -8.33 -7.53
CA ILE A 43 5.22 -8.43 -7.89
C ILE A 43 4.50 -9.29 -6.84
N LEU A 44 3.58 -8.68 -6.13
CA LEU A 44 2.79 -9.34 -5.09
C LEU A 44 1.58 -10.08 -5.67
N PHE A 45 0.94 -9.46 -6.67
CA PHE A 45 -0.26 -10.00 -7.28
C PHE A 45 -0.44 -9.43 -8.68
N ALA A 46 -0.86 -10.27 -9.61
CA ALA A 46 -1.29 -9.88 -10.95
C ALA A 46 -2.48 -10.75 -11.36
N ALA A 47 -3.52 -10.13 -11.89
CA ALA A 47 -4.71 -10.83 -12.32
C ALA A 47 -5.38 -10.14 -13.50
N ASP A 48 -6.01 -10.96 -14.32
CA ASP A 48 -6.93 -10.52 -15.35
C ASP A 48 -8.38 -10.53 -14.85
N GLU A 49 -9.30 -10.23 -15.75
CA GLU A 49 -10.73 -10.19 -15.50
C GLU A 49 -11.26 -11.47 -14.82
N GLN A 50 -10.77 -12.63 -15.23
CA GLN A 50 -11.18 -13.93 -14.66
C GLN A 50 -10.59 -14.11 -13.26
N GLY A 51 -9.32 -13.78 -13.07
CA GLY A 51 -8.62 -13.85 -11.79
C GLY A 51 -9.14 -12.87 -10.75
N LEU A 52 -9.70 -11.72 -11.19
CA LEU A 52 -10.33 -10.74 -10.31
C LEU A 52 -11.73 -11.17 -9.85
N GLY A 53 -12.33 -12.16 -10.50
CA GLY A 53 -13.68 -12.64 -10.20
C GLY A 53 -14.79 -11.78 -10.80
N TYR A 54 -15.75 -12.42 -11.38
CA TYR A 54 -16.79 -11.84 -12.25
C TYR A 54 -17.81 -10.90 -11.57
N ARG A 55 -17.70 -10.63 -10.28
CA ARG A 55 -18.65 -9.76 -9.62
C ARG A 55 -18.12 -8.35 -9.48
N TYR A 56 -18.47 -7.57 -10.46
CA TYR A 56 -18.32 -6.15 -10.65
C TYR A 56 -18.44 -5.28 -9.37
N ASP A 57 -19.46 -5.48 -8.59
CA ASP A 57 -19.76 -4.69 -7.39
C ASP A 57 -18.92 -5.05 -6.18
N SER A 58 -18.29 -6.22 -6.17
CA SER A 58 -17.56 -6.63 -4.98
C SER A 58 -16.08 -6.25 -4.99
N TRP A 59 -15.40 -6.33 -6.15
CA TRP A 59 -13.96 -6.06 -6.18
C TRP A 59 -13.65 -4.57 -6.12
N HIS A 60 -14.27 -3.79 -7.02
CA HIS A 60 -14.00 -2.35 -7.10
C HIS A 60 -14.37 -1.63 -5.80
N HIS A 61 -15.51 -1.97 -5.20
CA HIS A 61 -15.94 -1.39 -3.93
C HIS A 61 -15.12 -1.87 -2.72
N LYS A 62 -14.55 -3.06 -2.78
CA LYS A 62 -13.68 -3.58 -1.71
C LYS A 62 -12.24 -3.13 -1.84
N ALA A 63 -11.72 -3.05 -3.07
CA ALA A 63 -10.37 -2.61 -3.32
C ALA A 63 -10.21 -1.08 -3.17
N TYR A 64 -11.30 -0.34 -3.43
CA TYR A 64 -11.32 1.12 -3.34
C TYR A 64 -12.54 1.58 -2.52
N PRO A 65 -12.49 1.46 -1.20
CA PRO A 65 -13.61 1.84 -0.33
C PRO A 65 -13.84 3.35 -0.22
N ASP A 66 -12.91 4.18 -0.73
CA ASP A 66 -12.97 5.62 -0.63
C ASP A 66 -14.11 6.21 -1.49
N PRO A 67 -15.09 6.92 -0.89
CA PRO A 67 -16.20 7.54 -1.63
C PRO A 67 -15.76 8.60 -2.64
N GLN A 68 -14.60 9.24 -2.44
CA GLN A 68 -14.08 10.24 -3.38
C GLN A 68 -13.63 9.61 -4.71
N GLN A 69 -13.34 8.33 -4.71
CA GLN A 69 -12.98 7.59 -5.91
C GLN A 69 -14.15 7.36 -6.87
N ARG A 70 -15.37 7.44 -6.37
CA ARG A 70 -16.58 7.33 -7.20
C ARG A 70 -16.72 8.48 -8.20
N ARG A 71 -15.88 9.52 -8.09
CA ARG A 71 -15.90 10.67 -9.00
C ARG A 71 -15.18 10.47 -10.32
N SER A 72 -14.39 9.43 -10.49
CA SER A 72 -13.91 9.16 -11.83
C SER A 72 -14.97 8.35 -12.60
N ASP A 73 -15.96 9.03 -13.13
CA ASP A 73 -16.86 8.49 -14.14
C ASP A 73 -16.09 7.84 -15.32
N LEU A 74 -14.80 8.10 -15.40
CA LEU A 74 -13.89 7.48 -16.34
C LEU A 74 -13.61 6.01 -16.01
N LEU A 75 -13.44 5.66 -14.72
CA LEU A 75 -13.27 4.27 -14.26
C LEU A 75 -14.61 3.58 -14.07
N SER A 76 -15.71 4.35 -14.17
CA SER A 76 -17.01 3.79 -14.02
C SER A 76 -17.23 2.76 -15.12
N PHE A 77 -17.06 1.48 -14.78
CA PHE A 77 -18.05 0.54 -15.21
C PHE A 77 -17.82 -0.29 -16.44
N THR A 78 -16.61 -0.42 -16.91
CA THR A 78 -16.34 -1.56 -17.74
C THR A 78 -15.23 -2.40 -17.10
N TYR A 79 -15.62 -3.46 -16.43
CA TYR A 79 -14.78 -4.56 -16.04
C TYR A 79 -14.29 -5.36 -17.26
N LYS A 80 -14.69 -4.94 -18.48
CA LYS A 80 -14.23 -5.56 -19.72
C LYS A 80 -12.74 -5.36 -19.88
N SER A 81 -12.04 -6.46 -20.03
CA SER A 81 -10.58 -6.48 -20.16
C SER A 81 -9.82 -5.93 -18.95
N ALA A 82 -10.46 -5.95 -17.78
CA ALA A 82 -9.82 -5.49 -16.55
C ALA A 82 -8.54 -6.26 -16.24
N ARG A 83 -7.54 -5.53 -15.78
CA ARG A 83 -6.24 -6.05 -15.35
C ARG A 83 -5.81 -5.33 -14.08
N TYR A 84 -5.16 -6.06 -13.21
CA TYR A 84 -4.67 -5.54 -11.95
C TYR A 84 -3.25 -6.03 -11.69
N LEU A 85 -2.45 -5.16 -11.11
CA LEU A 85 -1.08 -5.44 -10.72
C LEU A 85 -0.81 -4.75 -9.39
N ALA A 86 -0.26 -5.48 -8.43
CA ALA A 86 0.25 -4.93 -7.19
C ALA A 86 1.71 -5.34 -7.00
N ALA A 87 2.55 -4.39 -6.64
CA ALA A 87 3.97 -4.59 -6.47
C ALA A 87 4.47 -3.85 -5.23
N LYS A 88 5.59 -4.31 -4.66
CA LYS A 88 6.22 -3.77 -3.48
C LYS A 88 7.71 -3.57 -3.71
N LEU A 89 8.22 -2.43 -3.30
CA LEU A 89 9.65 -2.13 -3.22
C LEU A 89 10.04 -1.96 -1.76
N ARG A 90 11.00 -2.75 -1.31
CA ARG A 90 11.58 -2.61 0.04
C ARG A 90 12.70 -1.57 0.00
N ARG A 91 12.59 -0.57 0.88
CA ARG A 91 13.58 0.52 0.99
C ARG A 91 13.89 0.75 2.47
N SER A 92 15.09 1.30 2.74
CA SER A 92 15.52 1.66 4.10
C SER A 92 14.68 2.77 4.71
N GLU A 93 14.19 3.68 3.89
CA GLU A 93 13.33 4.81 4.27
C GLU A 93 11.84 4.46 4.37
N GLY A 94 11.50 3.20 4.17
CA GLY A 94 10.14 2.68 4.19
C GLY A 94 9.72 2.08 2.86
N ASP A 95 8.87 1.09 2.93
CA ASP A 95 8.40 0.36 1.76
C ASP A 95 7.57 1.26 0.83
N ALA A 96 7.65 0.99 -0.47
CA ALA A 96 6.76 1.59 -1.44
C ALA A 96 5.91 0.50 -2.12
N TYR A 97 4.64 0.80 -2.34
CA TYR A 97 3.74 -0.06 -3.10
C TYR A 97 3.29 0.65 -4.35
N ALA A 98 3.20 -0.07 -5.43
CA ALA A 98 2.61 0.38 -6.68
C ALA A 98 1.43 -0.53 -7.03
N VAL A 99 0.28 0.07 -7.26
CA VAL A 99 -0.94 -0.63 -7.67
C VAL A 99 -1.39 -0.05 -8.98
N VAL A 100 -1.57 -0.89 -9.98
CA VAL A 100 -2.05 -0.49 -11.30
C VAL A 100 -3.32 -1.26 -11.64
N TYR A 101 -4.36 -0.53 -11.92
CA TYR A 101 -5.58 -1.06 -12.50
C TYR A 101 -5.75 -0.50 -13.92
N ALA A 102 -6.02 -1.35 -14.88
CA ALA A 102 -6.29 -0.95 -16.25
C ALA A 102 -7.52 -1.67 -16.79
N ALA A 103 -8.43 -0.94 -17.40
CA ALA A 103 -9.64 -1.50 -18.01
C ALA A 103 -10.07 -0.63 -19.20
N LEU A 104 -10.96 -1.15 -20.03
CA LEU A 104 -11.64 -0.30 -21.02
C LEU A 104 -12.63 0.59 -20.29
N GLY A 105 -12.57 1.88 -20.52
CA GLY A 105 -13.46 2.85 -19.92
C GLY A 105 -14.89 2.76 -20.47
N GLY A 106 -15.84 3.32 -19.72
CA GLY A 106 -17.24 3.41 -20.12
C GLY A 106 -17.49 4.41 -21.25
N SER A 107 -18.74 4.75 -21.44
CA SER A 107 -19.20 5.67 -22.50
C SER A 107 -18.51 7.05 -22.45
N LEU A 108 -18.24 7.58 -21.27
CA LEU A 108 -17.51 8.84 -21.10
C LEU A 108 -16.06 8.76 -21.55
N ALA A 109 -15.41 7.61 -21.36
CA ALA A 109 -14.06 7.37 -21.84
C ALA A 109 -14.03 6.87 -23.30
N LYS A 110 -15.18 6.78 -23.97
CA LYS A 110 -15.30 6.33 -25.38
C LYS A 110 -14.61 4.97 -25.63
N ASN A 111 -14.67 4.05 -24.67
CA ASN A 111 -13.99 2.76 -24.68
C ASN A 111 -12.45 2.85 -24.78
N LEU A 112 -11.85 3.98 -24.50
CA LEU A 112 -10.40 4.08 -24.37
C LEU A 112 -9.92 3.35 -23.12
N PRO A 113 -8.70 2.82 -23.10
CA PRO A 113 -8.14 2.25 -21.90
C PRO A 113 -7.99 3.33 -20.81
N VAL A 114 -8.53 3.05 -19.64
CA VAL A 114 -8.37 3.87 -18.43
C VAL A 114 -7.40 3.18 -17.50
N ILE A 115 -6.47 3.94 -16.97
CA ILE A 115 -5.47 3.47 -16.03
C ILE A 115 -5.61 4.23 -14.73
N GLN A 116 -5.63 3.51 -13.62
CA GLN A 116 -5.41 4.06 -12.30
C GLN A 116 -4.11 3.52 -11.73
N LEU A 117 -3.23 4.42 -11.37
CA LEU A 117 -1.98 4.14 -10.69
C LEU A 117 -2.06 4.71 -9.28
N ASP A 118 -1.89 3.85 -8.28
CA ASP A 118 -1.74 4.23 -6.89
C ASP A 118 -0.30 3.92 -6.46
N VAL A 119 0.40 4.94 -5.97
CA VAL A 119 1.69 4.77 -5.31
C VAL A 119 1.49 5.07 -3.84
N ILE A 120 1.85 4.11 -2.99
CA ILE A 120 1.73 4.21 -1.54
C ILE A 120 3.14 4.18 -0.97
N GLU A 121 3.55 5.28 -0.37
CA GLU A 121 4.84 5.43 0.30
C GLU A 121 4.61 5.27 1.80
N VAL A 122 5.01 4.12 2.31
CA VAL A 122 5.03 3.85 3.75
C VAL A 122 6.24 4.56 4.33
N LYS A 123 6.03 5.52 5.24
CA LYS A 123 7.16 6.08 5.96
C LYS A 123 7.80 4.98 6.80
N ALA A 124 9.12 4.83 6.70
CA ALA A 124 9.83 4.11 7.74
C ALA A 124 9.47 4.78 9.06
N LEU A 125 9.06 3.97 10.02
CA LEU A 125 9.00 4.43 11.39
C LEU A 125 10.36 5.04 11.71
N GLU A 126 10.39 6.33 12.02
CA GLU A 126 11.65 7.04 12.27
C GLU A 126 12.39 6.28 13.38
N LYS A 127 13.50 5.63 13.01
CA LYS A 127 14.35 4.92 13.97
C LYS A 127 14.83 5.85 15.11
N GLY A 128 14.73 7.17 14.90
CA GLY A 128 15.09 8.19 15.89
C GLY A 128 14.13 8.32 17.07
N LEU A 129 12.86 7.89 16.95
CA LEU A 129 11.89 7.94 18.05
C LEU A 129 12.00 6.76 19.02
N VAL A 130 12.82 5.77 18.72
CA VAL A 130 12.97 4.56 19.54
C VAL A 130 14.22 4.59 20.41
N THR A 131 14.97 5.68 20.46
CA THR A 131 16.07 5.82 21.42
C THR A 131 15.54 6.25 22.78
N ALA A 132 16.16 5.75 23.86
CA ALA A 132 15.81 6.13 25.23
C ALA A 132 15.74 7.66 25.41
N LYS A 133 16.71 8.38 24.81
CA LYS A 133 16.77 9.85 24.84
C LYS A 133 15.56 10.49 24.18
N ALA A 134 15.25 10.11 22.93
CA ALA A 134 14.13 10.69 22.18
C ALA A 134 12.78 10.35 22.84
N MET A 135 12.63 9.15 23.37
CA MET A 135 11.46 8.74 24.14
C MET A 135 11.31 9.57 25.41
N GLY A 136 12.40 9.83 26.12
CA GLY A 136 12.41 10.64 27.35
C GLY A 136 12.04 12.11 27.06
N GLU A 137 12.58 12.70 26.01
CA GLU A 137 12.28 14.05 25.58
C GLU A 137 10.78 14.21 25.19
N GLU A 138 10.24 13.26 24.44
CA GLU A 138 8.83 13.29 24.05
C GLU A 138 7.91 13.05 25.24
N LEU A 139 8.26 12.13 26.15
CA LEU A 139 7.51 11.86 27.35
C LEU A 139 7.49 13.10 28.28
N ALA A 140 8.64 13.78 28.44
CA ALA A 140 8.72 15.02 29.22
C ALA A 140 7.90 16.16 28.62
N LYS A 141 7.80 16.22 27.30
CA LYS A 141 7.10 17.26 26.56
C LYS A 141 5.58 17.04 26.49
N THR A 142 5.14 15.80 26.27
CA THR A 142 3.75 15.48 25.96
C THR A 142 3.06 14.61 27.02
N GLY A 143 3.82 14.04 27.95
CA GLY A 143 3.32 13.11 28.97
C GLY A 143 3.00 11.70 28.43
N ARG A 144 3.21 11.46 27.16
CA ARG A 144 2.90 10.17 26.51
C ARG A 144 3.77 9.93 25.28
N ILE A 145 4.00 8.68 24.95
CA ILE A 145 4.66 8.27 23.70
C ILE A 145 3.96 7.04 23.12
N ALA A 146 3.81 7.02 21.81
CA ALA A 146 3.34 5.84 21.08
C ALA A 146 4.54 5.10 20.48
N ILE A 147 4.66 3.80 20.76
CA ILE A 147 5.73 2.95 20.27
C ILE A 147 5.15 1.96 19.28
N TYR A 148 5.51 2.10 18.00
CA TYR A 148 4.98 1.30 16.89
C TYR A 148 5.92 0.16 16.45
N THR A 149 7.09 0.03 17.09
CA THR A 149 8.13 -0.96 16.74
C THR A 149 8.12 -2.18 17.65
N LEU A 150 7.03 -2.40 18.39
CA LEU A 150 6.73 -3.63 19.10
C LEU A 150 5.82 -4.49 18.23
N TYR A 151 6.31 -5.64 17.83
CA TYR A 151 5.64 -6.55 16.92
C TYR A 151 5.14 -7.78 17.66
N PHE A 152 3.90 -8.17 17.39
CA PHE A 152 3.26 -9.37 17.90
C PHE A 152 2.88 -10.28 16.73
N ASP A 153 2.83 -11.58 16.94
CA ASP A 153 2.19 -12.47 16.00
C ASP A 153 0.67 -12.30 16.07
N THR A 154 -0.01 -12.62 14.99
CA THR A 154 -1.47 -12.55 14.93
C THR A 154 -2.07 -13.41 16.03
N ASP A 155 -2.97 -12.83 16.84
CA ASP A 155 -3.66 -13.45 17.97
C ASP A 155 -2.75 -13.99 19.09
N LYS A 156 -1.52 -13.48 19.22
CA LYS A 156 -0.58 -13.84 20.27
C LYS A 156 -0.12 -12.64 21.09
N ALA A 157 0.21 -12.86 22.35
CA ALA A 157 0.80 -11.86 23.25
C ALA A 157 2.34 -11.90 23.23
N GLU A 158 2.93 -12.85 22.52
CA GLU A 158 4.38 -13.00 22.41
C GLU A 158 4.97 -11.97 21.47
N LEU A 159 6.01 -11.27 21.95
CA LEU A 159 6.74 -10.31 21.15
C LEU A 159 7.66 -11.02 20.16
N ARG A 160 7.65 -10.55 18.93
CA ARG A 160 8.54 -11.05 17.89
C ARG A 160 10.00 -10.60 18.14
N PRO A 161 10.99 -11.37 17.68
CA PRO A 161 12.41 -11.04 17.88
C PRO A 161 12.80 -9.65 17.36
N GLU A 162 12.11 -9.15 16.32
CA GLU A 162 12.34 -7.82 15.75
C GLU A 162 12.02 -6.67 16.72
N SER A 163 11.25 -6.93 17.79
CA SER A 163 10.96 -5.98 18.86
C SER A 163 12.14 -5.77 19.84
N GLY A 164 13.14 -6.65 19.82
CA GLY A 164 14.25 -6.67 20.77
C GLY A 164 14.99 -5.33 20.89
N PRO A 165 15.40 -4.67 19.79
CA PRO A 165 16.05 -3.36 19.85
C PRO A 165 15.21 -2.29 20.55
N THR A 166 13.91 -2.27 20.29
CA THR A 166 12.97 -1.32 20.92
C THR A 166 12.82 -1.58 22.40
N LEU A 167 12.72 -2.84 22.81
CA LEU A 167 12.67 -3.22 24.24
C LEU A 167 13.93 -2.81 24.99
N ALA A 168 15.10 -2.94 24.37
CA ALA A 168 16.36 -2.52 24.97
C ALA A 168 16.39 -1.00 25.22
N GLU A 169 15.88 -0.20 24.29
CA GLU A 169 15.79 1.26 24.45
C GLU A 169 14.76 1.68 25.52
N ILE A 170 13.62 0.98 25.60
CA ILE A 170 12.63 1.19 26.67
C ILE A 170 13.25 0.88 28.04
N ALA A 171 13.98 -0.22 28.16
CA ALA A 171 14.66 -0.59 29.39
C ALA A 171 15.69 0.47 29.82
N ARG A 172 16.47 1.01 28.87
CA ARG A 172 17.42 2.12 29.15
C ARG A 172 16.70 3.37 29.64
N LEU A 173 15.58 3.75 29.01
CA LEU A 173 14.78 4.89 29.44
C LEU A 173 14.31 4.73 30.90
N LEU A 174 13.76 3.56 31.24
CA LEU A 174 13.28 3.27 32.58
C LEU A 174 14.38 3.29 33.62
N GLN A 175 15.57 2.80 33.27
CA GLN A 175 16.76 2.86 34.15
C GLN A 175 17.23 4.29 34.39
N GLN A 176 17.13 5.18 33.39
CA GLN A 176 17.53 6.58 33.51
C GLN A 176 16.49 7.44 34.24
N SER A 177 15.22 7.02 34.24
CA SER A 177 14.12 7.75 34.87
C SER A 177 13.84 7.31 36.31
N GLY A 178 14.52 6.31 36.81
CA GLY A 178 14.34 5.72 38.16
C GLY A 178 15.30 6.23 39.22
N SER A 179 15.95 7.41 38.99
CA SER A 179 16.89 8.04 39.94
C SER A 179 16.30 9.31 40.51
#